data_383d7656d19f46ae528d5d4011aaefba
#
_entry.id   383d7656d19f46ae528d5d4011aaefba
#
_cell.length_a   1.000
_cell.length_b   1.000
_cell.length_c   1.000
_cell.angle_alpha   90.00
_cell.angle_beta   90.00
_cell.angle_gamma   90.00
#
_symmetry.space_group_name_H-M   'P 1'
#
loop_
_entity.id
_entity.type
_entity.pdbx_description
1 polymer ?
#
loop_
_entity_poly.entity_id
_entity_poly.type
_entity_poly.pdbx_seq_one_letter_code
_entity_poly.pdbx_strand_id
1 'polypeptide(L)'
;VEEEKGVGTSRCDVRDAAARRPYHMRKLFSKIVDVKPNEIHALLLAFVFNFVVLGGYYVIRPIRDEIGADRGVENLPWMYTGTLTGMLIANALYAAIVTRMSRRRFIPIAYRFAVANLFVFFLLMRWIPAAQERTILAPIFFIWVSVFNLFATTMFWSFMADVFTPDQAKRLFGFIAVGGSIGGIVGGLVTSSLAGKLSTGLFLLITAVMLEIAAQCVRRFPAHFGDGRRASVSDAAVSQSGVAGTRATQTGSPRGEARGSERIKRPTRTDEQPIGGKFWEGATHIARSRYLLGLALFLMIYTVTNTWAYFQQSDLAGHQLHDRAARTSFLANIDIAVNTMTVLIQVFLTGRLMKWFGVGMTLVLMPLLSAVGFAAIGFAPVLTVLATFQILRRAAGFALLRPAREVLFTVLRREDKYKAKSLIDTFGYRLGDQIGAWSYPLMRWLGLGLSGISWVAVPIGAMWCVLSIWLGRKQRQLAEAKRHQAAPWAGAIAD
;
A
#
# COMPACT_ATOMS: atom_id res chain seq x y z
N VAL A 1 -50.56 -43.51 -43.71
CA VAL A 1 -49.27 -43.94 -43.18
C VAL A 1 -48.34 -42.75 -43.25
N GLU A 2 -48.30 -41.91 -42.22
CA GLU A 2 -47.35 -40.81 -42.05
C GLU A 2 -46.56 -41.06 -40.77
N GLU A 3 -45.23 -41.11 -40.90
CA GLU A 3 -44.30 -41.24 -39.82
C GLU A 3 -44.02 -39.88 -39.18
N GLU A 4 -44.34 -39.69 -37.90
CA GLU A 4 -43.86 -38.61 -37.04
C GLU A 4 -42.37 -38.79 -36.76
N LYS A 5 -41.56 -37.82 -37.25
CA LYS A 5 -40.17 -37.65 -36.79
C LYS A 5 -40.12 -36.77 -35.53
N GLY A 6 -39.91 -37.38 -34.38
CA GLY A 6 -39.66 -36.73 -33.14
C GLY A 6 -38.33 -35.97 -33.13
N VAL A 7 -38.39 -34.65 -32.82
CA VAL A 7 -37.22 -33.82 -32.60
C VAL A 7 -36.72 -34.08 -31.19
N GLY A 8 -35.70 -34.93 -31.06
CA GLY A 8 -34.96 -35.15 -29.86
C GLY A 8 -33.91 -34.03 -29.66
N THR A 9 -34.25 -32.96 -28.96
CA THR A 9 -33.26 -32.00 -28.50
C THR A 9 -32.39 -32.64 -27.43
N SER A 10 -31.16 -32.92 -27.79
CA SER A 10 -30.20 -33.65 -26.98
C SER A 10 -29.79 -32.90 -25.74
N ARG A 11 -30.04 -33.49 -24.55
CA ARG A 11 -29.51 -33.06 -23.24
C ARG A 11 -27.97 -33.00 -23.16
N CYS A 12 -27.27 -33.42 -24.23
CA CYS A 12 -25.80 -33.34 -24.31
C CYS A 12 -25.26 -31.93 -24.55
N ASP A 13 -25.96 -31.08 -25.34
CA ASP A 13 -25.42 -29.76 -25.70
C ASP A 13 -25.36 -28.75 -24.54
N VAL A 14 -26.23 -28.88 -23.53
CA VAL A 14 -26.24 -27.97 -22.35
C VAL A 14 -25.11 -28.32 -21.39
N ARG A 15 -24.70 -29.57 -21.25
CA ARG A 15 -23.55 -29.99 -20.45
C ARG A 15 -22.23 -29.61 -21.08
N ASP A 16 -22.09 -29.65 -22.38
CA ASP A 16 -20.87 -29.24 -23.10
C ASP A 16 -20.68 -27.73 -23.11
N ALA A 17 -21.75 -26.94 -23.18
CA ALA A 17 -21.68 -25.48 -23.06
C ALA A 17 -21.24 -25.01 -21.65
N ALA A 18 -21.70 -25.72 -20.60
CA ALA A 18 -21.27 -25.44 -19.23
C ALA A 18 -19.82 -25.87 -18.97
N ALA A 19 -19.31 -26.90 -19.62
CA ALA A 19 -17.92 -27.32 -19.52
C ALA A 19 -16.95 -26.44 -20.33
N ARG A 20 -17.41 -25.78 -21.40
CA ARG A 20 -16.58 -24.90 -22.25
C ARG A 20 -16.35 -23.51 -21.63
N ARG A 21 -17.25 -23.00 -20.79
CA ARG A 21 -17.09 -21.68 -20.12
C ARG A 21 -15.82 -21.57 -19.26
N PRO A 22 -15.43 -22.55 -18.43
CA PRO A 22 -14.20 -22.45 -17.65
C PRO A 22 -12.94 -22.52 -18.52
N TYR A 23 -12.98 -23.13 -19.70
CA TYR A 23 -11.82 -23.30 -20.58
C TYR A 23 -11.41 -22.00 -21.30
N HIS A 24 -12.35 -21.18 -21.74
CA HIS A 24 -12.08 -19.88 -22.37
C HIS A 24 -11.56 -18.84 -21.38
N MET A 25 -12.12 -18.76 -20.18
CA MET A 25 -11.60 -17.90 -19.11
C MET A 25 -10.18 -18.30 -18.72
N ARG A 26 -9.90 -19.60 -18.63
CA ARG A 26 -8.60 -20.17 -18.30
C ARG A 26 -7.51 -19.77 -19.31
N LYS A 27 -7.82 -19.76 -20.60
CA LYS A 27 -6.91 -19.37 -21.69
C LYS A 27 -6.63 -17.86 -21.73
N LEU A 28 -7.60 -17.05 -21.32
CA LEU A 28 -7.44 -15.59 -21.22
C LEU A 28 -6.56 -15.21 -20.03
N PHE A 29 -6.79 -15.81 -18.86
CA PHE A 29 -6.01 -15.56 -17.65
C PHE A 29 -4.55 -16.01 -17.80
N SER A 30 -4.27 -17.13 -18.46
CA SER A 30 -2.89 -17.63 -18.65
C SER A 30 -2.05 -16.74 -19.58
N LYS A 31 -2.67 -15.89 -20.41
CA LYS A 31 -1.97 -14.92 -21.26
C LYS A 31 -1.57 -13.64 -20.51
N ILE A 32 -2.29 -13.29 -19.43
CA ILE A 32 -2.09 -12.04 -18.69
C ILE A 32 -1.24 -12.28 -17.44
N VAL A 33 -1.45 -13.42 -16.77
CA VAL A 33 -0.75 -13.77 -15.52
C VAL A 33 -0.44 -15.26 -15.54
N ASP A 34 0.77 -15.64 -15.14
CA ASP A 34 1.17 -17.06 -14.99
C ASP A 34 0.50 -17.65 -13.75
N VAL A 35 -0.72 -18.19 -13.91
CA VAL A 35 -1.59 -18.71 -12.84
C VAL A 35 -1.79 -20.20 -13.00
N LYS A 36 -1.52 -20.95 -11.95
CA LYS A 36 -1.81 -22.39 -11.89
C LYS A 36 -3.32 -22.61 -11.64
N PRO A 37 -3.91 -23.71 -12.16
CA PRO A 37 -5.36 -23.96 -12.04
C PRO A 37 -5.90 -23.98 -10.60
N ASN A 38 -5.12 -24.47 -9.66
CA ASN A 38 -5.46 -24.51 -8.24
C ASN A 38 -5.37 -23.14 -7.53
N GLU A 39 -4.75 -22.13 -8.17
CA GLU A 39 -4.57 -20.78 -7.64
C GLU A 39 -5.70 -19.83 -8.04
N ILE A 40 -6.48 -20.14 -9.08
CA ILE A 40 -7.48 -19.23 -9.68
C ILE A 40 -8.52 -18.78 -8.65
N HIS A 41 -9.06 -19.68 -7.85
CA HIS A 41 -10.09 -19.33 -6.86
C HIS A 41 -9.55 -18.39 -5.78
N ALA A 42 -8.35 -18.68 -5.27
CA ALA A 42 -7.69 -17.82 -4.29
C ALA A 42 -7.33 -16.45 -4.88
N LEU A 43 -6.87 -16.41 -6.14
CA LEU A 43 -6.54 -15.18 -6.86
C LEU A 43 -7.76 -14.29 -7.06
N LEU A 44 -8.91 -14.87 -7.48
CA LEU A 44 -10.15 -14.12 -7.66
C LEU A 44 -10.68 -13.58 -6.33
N LEU A 45 -10.65 -14.37 -5.26
CA LEU A 45 -11.03 -13.90 -3.93
C LEU A 45 -10.12 -12.76 -3.45
N ALA A 46 -8.81 -12.86 -3.66
CA ALA A 46 -7.85 -11.82 -3.32
C ALA A 46 -8.08 -10.55 -4.15
N PHE A 47 -8.38 -10.68 -5.44
CA PHE A 47 -8.73 -9.56 -6.32
C PHE A 47 -10.00 -8.85 -5.84
N VAL A 48 -11.10 -9.61 -5.62
CA VAL A 48 -12.36 -9.05 -5.13
C VAL A 48 -12.17 -8.43 -3.74
N PHE A 49 -11.40 -9.05 -2.86
CA PHE A 49 -11.11 -8.52 -1.54
C PHE A 49 -10.41 -7.15 -1.64
N ASN A 50 -9.37 -7.01 -2.47
CA ASN A 50 -8.69 -5.74 -2.66
C ASN A 50 -9.61 -4.69 -3.33
N PHE A 51 -10.40 -5.13 -4.31
CA PHE A 51 -11.38 -4.30 -5.00
C PHE A 51 -12.38 -3.66 -4.02
N VAL A 52 -13.00 -4.47 -3.15
CA VAL A 52 -14.04 -3.94 -2.23
C VAL A 52 -13.44 -3.12 -1.08
N VAL A 53 -12.24 -3.45 -0.59
CA VAL A 53 -11.57 -2.68 0.46
C VAL A 53 -11.19 -1.29 -0.04
N LEU A 54 -10.51 -1.20 -1.19
CA LEU A 54 -10.13 0.09 -1.75
C LEU A 54 -11.33 0.81 -2.37
N GLY A 55 -12.26 0.09 -3.00
CA GLY A 55 -13.50 0.67 -3.49
C GLY A 55 -14.29 1.35 -2.38
N GLY A 56 -14.54 0.65 -1.27
CA GLY A 56 -15.20 1.22 -0.09
C GLY A 56 -14.47 2.42 0.48
N TYR A 57 -13.15 2.37 0.56
CA TYR A 57 -12.37 3.53 0.99
C TYR A 57 -12.55 4.74 0.04
N TYR A 58 -12.49 4.52 -1.28
CA TYR A 58 -12.64 5.61 -2.25
C TYR A 58 -14.08 6.13 -2.38
N VAL A 59 -15.07 5.41 -1.87
CA VAL A 59 -16.44 5.94 -1.68
C VAL A 59 -16.48 7.00 -0.58
N ILE A 60 -15.83 6.76 0.57
CA ILE A 60 -15.90 7.69 1.73
C ILE A 60 -14.76 8.71 1.76
N ARG A 61 -13.68 8.51 1.02
CA ARG A 61 -12.53 9.41 1.00
C ARG A 61 -12.86 10.81 0.52
N PRO A 62 -13.59 11.02 -0.60
CA PRO A 62 -13.96 12.37 -1.04
C PRO A 62 -14.81 13.11 -0.02
N ILE A 63 -15.66 12.40 0.74
CA ILE A 63 -16.46 12.96 1.84
C ILE A 63 -15.53 13.43 2.97
N ARG A 64 -14.54 12.63 3.34
CA ARG A 64 -13.53 13.02 4.33
C ARG A 64 -12.75 14.26 3.86
N ASP A 65 -12.33 14.29 2.59
CA ASP A 65 -11.54 15.39 2.03
C ASP A 65 -12.41 16.66 1.88
N GLU A 66 -13.71 16.52 1.62
CA GLU A 66 -14.69 17.60 1.64
C GLU A 66 -14.82 18.22 3.04
N ILE A 67 -14.90 17.40 4.08
CA ILE A 67 -14.89 17.88 5.48
C ILE A 67 -13.63 18.71 5.76
N GLY A 68 -12.47 18.28 5.26
CA GLY A 68 -11.23 19.04 5.37
C GLY A 68 -11.30 20.40 4.68
N ALA A 69 -11.94 20.49 3.52
CA ALA A 69 -12.14 21.73 2.77
C ALA A 69 -13.18 22.66 3.44
N ASP A 70 -14.28 22.11 3.96
CA ASP A 70 -15.33 22.85 4.64
C ASP A 70 -14.86 23.51 5.96
N ARG A 71 -13.97 22.81 6.67
CA ARG A 71 -13.43 23.26 7.97
C ARG A 71 -12.33 24.33 7.85
N GLY A 72 -11.77 24.49 6.67
CA GLY A 72 -10.66 25.41 6.43
C GLY A 72 -9.31 24.91 6.91
N VAL A 73 -8.27 25.52 6.35
CA VAL A 73 -6.86 25.10 6.56
C VAL A 73 -6.35 25.30 8.00
N GLU A 74 -7.00 26.15 8.78
CA GLU A 74 -6.62 26.42 10.19
C GLU A 74 -6.95 25.24 11.11
N ASN A 75 -7.99 24.47 10.79
CA ASN A 75 -8.42 23.31 11.57
C ASN A 75 -7.75 21.99 11.13
N LEU A 76 -7.20 21.93 9.91
CA LEU A 76 -6.55 20.73 9.38
C LEU A 76 -5.39 20.21 10.25
N PRO A 77 -4.49 21.04 10.82
CA PRO A 77 -3.41 20.56 11.69
C PRO A 77 -3.90 19.76 12.88
N TRP A 78 -4.99 20.19 13.51
CA TRP A 78 -5.61 19.47 14.63
C TRP A 78 -6.18 18.13 14.21
N MET A 79 -6.81 18.04 13.02
CA MET A 79 -7.30 16.77 12.46
C MET A 79 -6.14 15.84 12.10
N TYR A 80 -5.01 16.36 11.62
CA TYR A 80 -3.79 15.57 11.37
C TYR A 80 -3.17 15.06 12.67
N THR A 81 -3.11 15.91 13.72
CA THR A 81 -2.63 15.53 15.04
C THR A 81 -3.53 14.47 15.67
N GLY A 82 -4.86 14.66 15.58
CA GLY A 82 -5.83 13.64 16.00
C GLY A 82 -5.68 12.33 15.24
N THR A 83 -5.40 12.39 13.93
CA THR A 83 -5.12 11.20 13.11
C THR A 83 -3.84 10.48 13.58
N LEU A 84 -2.76 11.22 13.87
CA LEU A 84 -1.52 10.65 14.42
C LEU A 84 -1.79 9.96 15.75
N THR A 85 -2.45 10.63 16.68
CA THR A 85 -2.80 10.08 17.99
C THR A 85 -3.67 8.83 17.86
N GLY A 86 -4.72 8.88 17.02
CA GLY A 86 -5.58 7.74 16.73
C GLY A 86 -4.83 6.56 16.13
N MET A 87 -3.86 6.81 15.25
CA MET A 87 -3.01 5.77 14.68
C MET A 87 -2.08 5.13 15.71
N LEU A 88 -1.50 5.91 16.63
CA LEU A 88 -0.64 5.36 17.69
C LEU A 88 -1.43 4.46 18.63
N ILE A 89 -2.61 4.90 19.07
CA ILE A 89 -3.51 4.12 19.92
C ILE A 89 -3.94 2.83 19.20
N ALA A 90 -4.41 2.96 17.96
CA ALA A 90 -4.89 1.84 17.17
C ALA A 90 -3.76 0.83 16.84
N ASN A 91 -2.51 1.28 16.61
CA ASN A 91 -1.36 0.40 16.43
C ASN A 91 -1.05 -0.41 17.70
N ALA A 92 -1.10 0.20 18.88
CA ALA A 92 -0.88 -0.49 20.15
C ALA A 92 -1.96 -1.58 20.38
N LEU A 93 -3.24 -1.25 20.13
CA LEU A 93 -4.35 -2.19 20.21
C LEU A 93 -4.22 -3.31 19.18
N TYR A 94 -3.87 -2.98 17.93
CA TYR A 94 -3.64 -3.96 16.87
C TYR A 94 -2.53 -4.95 17.24
N ALA A 95 -1.39 -4.47 17.73
CA ALA A 95 -0.29 -5.30 18.17
C ALA A 95 -0.71 -6.26 19.29
N ALA A 96 -1.45 -5.77 20.31
CA ALA A 96 -1.93 -6.57 21.42
C ALA A 96 -2.93 -7.67 21.00
N ILE A 97 -3.77 -7.40 19.98
CA ILE A 97 -4.77 -8.36 19.52
C ILE A 97 -4.15 -9.41 18.59
N VAL A 98 -3.28 -8.99 17.67
CA VAL A 98 -2.64 -9.90 16.69
C VAL A 98 -1.77 -10.96 17.36
N THR A 99 -1.19 -10.68 18.53
CA THR A 99 -0.43 -11.67 19.32
C THR A 99 -1.32 -12.76 19.94
N ARG A 100 -2.63 -12.48 20.12
CA ARG A 100 -3.58 -13.39 20.81
C ARG A 100 -4.53 -14.13 19.87
N MET A 101 -4.69 -13.66 18.62
CA MET A 101 -5.67 -14.21 17.69
C MET A 101 -5.05 -14.53 16.32
N SER A 102 -5.53 -15.61 15.69
CA SER A 102 -5.15 -15.89 14.29
C SER A 102 -5.72 -14.82 13.35
N ARG A 103 -4.94 -14.42 12.35
CA ARG A 103 -5.35 -13.38 11.39
C ARG A 103 -6.66 -13.73 10.66
N ARG A 104 -6.90 -15.00 10.36
CA ARG A 104 -8.15 -15.48 9.73
C ARG A 104 -9.39 -15.20 10.58
N ARG A 105 -9.27 -15.16 11.91
CA ARG A 105 -10.36 -14.80 12.83
C ARG A 105 -10.42 -13.30 13.08
N PHE A 106 -9.27 -12.68 13.28
CA PHE A 106 -9.16 -11.27 13.61
C PHE A 106 -9.64 -10.35 12.48
N ILE A 107 -9.23 -10.59 11.22
CA ILE A 107 -9.53 -9.68 10.10
C ILE A 107 -11.02 -9.51 9.84
N PRO A 108 -11.86 -10.57 9.76
CA PRO A 108 -13.30 -10.40 9.62
C PRO A 108 -13.95 -9.65 10.79
N ILE A 109 -13.46 -9.84 12.02
CA ILE A 109 -13.94 -9.09 13.19
C ILE A 109 -13.59 -7.61 13.06
N ALA A 110 -12.36 -7.28 12.65
CA ALA A 110 -11.93 -5.90 12.46
C ALA A 110 -12.73 -5.17 11.37
N TYR A 111 -13.03 -5.83 10.24
CA TYR A 111 -13.89 -5.23 9.21
C TYR A 111 -15.33 -5.05 9.69
N ARG A 112 -15.89 -6.00 10.43
CA ARG A 112 -17.22 -5.85 11.01
C ARG A 112 -17.29 -4.79 12.09
N PHE A 113 -16.23 -4.63 12.87
CA PHE A 113 -16.10 -3.49 13.78
C PHE A 113 -16.14 -2.16 13.00
N ALA A 114 -15.45 -2.08 11.86
CA ALA A 114 -15.52 -0.90 11.00
C ALA A 114 -16.94 -0.71 10.40
N VAL A 115 -17.62 -1.77 9.99
CA VAL A 115 -19.04 -1.74 9.55
C VAL A 115 -19.94 -1.20 10.66
N ALA A 116 -19.79 -1.67 11.90
CA ALA A 116 -20.54 -1.17 13.04
C ALA A 116 -20.30 0.34 13.29
N ASN A 117 -19.03 0.79 13.20
CA ASN A 117 -18.72 2.22 13.30
C ASN A 117 -19.37 3.04 12.18
N LEU A 118 -19.34 2.57 10.93
CA LEU A 118 -20.00 3.25 9.81
C LEU A 118 -21.52 3.36 10.04
N PHE A 119 -22.12 2.32 10.59
CA PHE A 119 -23.53 2.34 10.94
C PHE A 119 -23.83 3.33 12.09
N VAL A 120 -22.97 3.41 13.09
CA VAL A 120 -23.05 4.41 14.15
C VAL A 120 -22.93 5.83 13.57
N PHE A 121 -21.97 6.09 12.69
CA PHE A 121 -21.85 7.38 12.01
C PHE A 121 -23.08 7.71 11.17
N PHE A 122 -23.64 6.73 10.46
CA PHE A 122 -24.89 6.88 9.71
C PHE A 122 -26.04 7.34 10.61
N LEU A 123 -26.25 6.68 11.74
CA LEU A 123 -27.29 7.05 12.71
C LEU A 123 -27.04 8.43 13.32
N LEU A 124 -25.80 8.73 13.71
CA LEU A 124 -25.45 10.02 14.29
C LEU A 124 -25.67 11.17 13.28
N MET A 125 -25.28 11.01 12.02
CA MET A 125 -25.54 11.98 10.96
C MET A 125 -27.03 12.17 10.65
N ARG A 126 -27.87 11.19 10.99
CA ARG A 126 -29.33 11.28 10.80
C ARG A 126 -30.06 12.02 11.93
N TRP A 127 -29.52 11.94 13.15
CA TRP A 127 -30.20 12.41 14.36
C TRP A 127 -29.58 13.69 14.97
N ILE A 128 -28.31 13.95 14.72
CA ILE A 128 -27.62 15.12 15.28
C ILE A 128 -27.94 16.35 14.42
N PRO A 129 -28.22 17.53 15.05
CA PRO A 129 -28.39 18.79 14.35
C PRO A 129 -27.18 19.15 13.48
N ALA A 130 -27.40 19.73 12.31
CA ALA A 130 -26.34 20.03 11.32
C ALA A 130 -25.16 20.86 11.89
N ALA A 131 -25.43 21.76 12.84
CA ALA A 131 -24.38 22.54 13.51
C ALA A 131 -23.43 21.65 14.35
N GLN A 132 -23.98 20.68 15.10
CA GLN A 132 -23.18 19.74 15.89
C GLN A 132 -22.51 18.68 15.00
N GLU A 133 -23.18 18.24 13.93
CA GLU A 133 -22.58 17.38 12.91
C GLU A 133 -21.29 18.01 12.38
N ARG A 134 -21.35 19.25 11.94
CA ARG A 134 -20.17 19.95 11.43
C ARG A 134 -19.09 20.13 12.50
N THR A 135 -19.45 20.51 13.73
CA THR A 135 -18.48 20.91 14.75
C THR A 135 -17.78 19.72 15.40
N ILE A 136 -18.48 18.63 15.68
CA ILE A 136 -17.99 17.51 16.49
C ILE A 136 -17.82 16.25 15.63
N LEU A 137 -18.88 15.85 14.91
CA LEU A 137 -18.93 14.55 14.25
C LEU A 137 -17.99 14.50 13.02
N ALA A 138 -17.94 15.56 12.24
CA ALA A 138 -17.14 15.62 11.03
C ALA A 138 -15.62 15.48 11.27
N PRO A 139 -14.98 16.16 12.25
CA PRO A 139 -13.58 15.92 12.60
C PRO A 139 -13.32 14.49 13.09
N ILE A 140 -14.21 13.93 13.91
CA ILE A 140 -14.10 12.55 14.39
C ILE A 140 -14.17 11.58 13.21
N PHE A 141 -15.08 11.78 12.27
CA PHE A 141 -15.18 10.98 11.05
C PHE A 141 -13.94 11.11 10.18
N PHE A 142 -13.39 12.32 10.01
CA PHE A 142 -12.15 12.57 9.27
C PHE A 142 -10.98 11.75 9.84
N ILE A 143 -10.80 11.80 11.17
CA ILE A 143 -9.76 11.06 11.88
C ILE A 143 -9.99 9.55 11.71
N TRP A 144 -11.22 9.10 11.93
CA TRP A 144 -11.59 7.69 11.82
C TRP A 144 -11.31 7.12 10.43
N VAL A 145 -11.74 7.80 9.34
CA VAL A 145 -11.48 7.36 7.96
C VAL A 145 -9.99 7.26 7.68
N SER A 146 -9.19 8.21 8.20
CA SER A 146 -7.75 8.24 8.00
C SER A 146 -7.05 7.08 8.70
N VAL A 147 -7.44 6.76 9.93
CA VAL A 147 -6.95 5.61 10.70
C VAL A 147 -7.41 4.30 10.06
N PHE A 148 -8.69 4.20 9.71
CA PHE A 148 -9.27 3.02 9.07
C PHE A 148 -8.55 2.64 7.77
N ASN A 149 -8.27 3.61 6.89
CA ASN A 149 -7.58 3.34 5.63
C ASN A 149 -6.20 2.67 5.82
N LEU A 150 -5.43 3.15 6.79
CA LEU A 150 -4.13 2.57 7.09
C LEU A 150 -4.27 1.10 7.52
N PHE A 151 -5.21 0.84 8.46
CA PHE A 151 -5.41 -0.51 8.98
C PHE A 151 -6.02 -1.44 7.96
N ALA A 152 -7.01 -1.01 7.19
CA ALA A 152 -7.66 -1.80 6.15
C ALA A 152 -6.64 -2.30 5.11
N THR A 153 -5.77 -1.40 4.63
CA THR A 153 -4.72 -1.73 3.67
C THR A 153 -3.64 -2.63 4.28
N THR A 154 -3.23 -2.35 5.52
CA THR A 154 -2.22 -3.16 6.22
C THR A 154 -2.72 -4.57 6.49
N MET A 155 -3.95 -4.72 6.97
CA MET A 155 -4.59 -6.02 7.21
C MET A 155 -4.71 -6.83 5.92
N PHE A 156 -5.11 -6.19 4.81
CA PHE A 156 -5.19 -6.82 3.51
C PHE A 156 -3.84 -7.40 3.07
N TRP A 157 -2.79 -6.57 3.00
CA TRP A 157 -1.47 -7.02 2.54
C TRP A 157 -0.80 -8.02 3.49
N SER A 158 -1.03 -7.88 4.82
CA SER A 158 -0.56 -8.85 5.79
C SER A 158 -1.21 -10.22 5.58
N PHE A 159 -2.52 -10.25 5.28
CA PHE A 159 -3.21 -11.50 4.97
C PHE A 159 -2.72 -12.11 3.66
N MET A 160 -2.51 -11.31 2.62
CA MET A 160 -1.95 -11.79 1.35
C MET A 160 -0.56 -12.41 1.54
N ALA A 161 0.30 -11.79 2.35
CA ALA A 161 1.63 -12.31 2.64
C ALA A 161 1.62 -13.62 3.44
N ASP A 162 0.57 -13.89 4.23
CA ASP A 162 0.43 -15.16 4.96
C ASP A 162 -0.12 -16.28 4.09
N VAL A 163 -0.98 -15.93 3.13
CA VAL A 163 -1.69 -16.90 2.29
C VAL A 163 -0.86 -17.35 1.11
N PHE A 164 -0.15 -16.44 0.44
CA PHE A 164 0.63 -16.74 -0.75
C PHE A 164 2.11 -16.97 -0.41
N THR A 165 2.72 -17.97 -1.07
CA THR A 165 4.17 -18.18 -0.97
C THR A 165 4.95 -17.05 -1.67
N PRO A 166 6.25 -16.85 -1.36
CA PRO A 166 7.05 -15.82 -2.02
C PRO A 166 7.06 -15.89 -3.55
N ASP A 167 7.04 -17.09 -4.13
CA ASP A 167 7.03 -17.27 -5.58
C ASP A 167 5.66 -16.98 -6.19
N GLN A 168 4.56 -17.33 -5.50
CA GLN A 168 3.20 -16.92 -5.89
C GLN A 168 3.04 -15.40 -5.79
N ALA A 169 3.55 -14.79 -4.72
CA ALA A 169 3.49 -13.35 -4.51
C ALA A 169 4.14 -12.58 -5.67
N LYS A 170 5.32 -13.01 -6.16
CA LYS A 170 6.00 -12.37 -7.30
C LYS A 170 5.15 -12.37 -8.58
N ARG A 171 4.36 -13.43 -8.81
CA ARG A 171 3.54 -13.59 -10.01
C ARG A 171 2.15 -12.95 -9.88
N LEU A 172 1.53 -13.05 -8.69
CA LEU A 172 0.10 -12.79 -8.51
C LEU A 172 -0.21 -11.42 -7.88
N PHE A 173 0.69 -10.83 -7.09
CA PHE A 173 0.43 -9.58 -6.36
C PHE A 173 0.19 -8.39 -7.30
N GLY A 174 0.82 -8.37 -8.48
CA GLY A 174 0.54 -7.35 -9.49
C GLY A 174 -0.93 -7.36 -9.93
N PHE A 175 -1.48 -8.53 -10.23
CA PHE A 175 -2.88 -8.68 -10.61
C PHE A 175 -3.84 -8.36 -9.45
N ILE A 176 -3.51 -8.79 -8.24
CA ILE A 176 -4.29 -8.47 -7.04
C ILE A 176 -4.32 -6.95 -6.81
N ALA A 177 -3.20 -6.25 -7.02
CA ALA A 177 -3.12 -4.80 -6.88
C ALA A 177 -4.00 -4.05 -7.89
N VAL A 178 -4.14 -4.57 -9.13
CA VAL A 178 -5.05 -4.01 -10.14
C VAL A 178 -6.50 -4.01 -9.63
N GLY A 179 -6.92 -5.06 -8.90
CA GLY A 179 -8.25 -5.11 -8.27
C GLY A 179 -8.51 -3.88 -7.39
N GLY A 180 -7.51 -3.48 -6.59
CA GLY A 180 -7.61 -2.27 -5.76
C GLY A 180 -7.71 -0.98 -6.56
N SER A 181 -6.95 -0.84 -7.64
CA SER A 181 -7.01 0.34 -8.50
C SER A 181 -8.37 0.47 -9.22
N ILE A 182 -8.89 -0.64 -9.73
CA ILE A 182 -10.24 -0.68 -10.32
C ILE A 182 -11.30 -0.36 -9.25
N GLY A 183 -11.17 -0.92 -8.04
CA GLY A 183 -12.02 -0.58 -6.90
C GLY A 183 -12.00 0.91 -6.60
N GLY A 184 -10.82 1.53 -6.60
CA GLY A 184 -10.67 2.99 -6.42
C GLY A 184 -11.37 3.81 -7.50
N ILE A 185 -11.28 3.40 -8.77
CA ILE A 185 -11.99 4.05 -9.88
C ILE A 185 -13.51 3.91 -9.69
N VAL A 186 -13.99 2.69 -9.43
CA VAL A 186 -15.44 2.43 -9.25
C VAL A 186 -15.98 3.15 -8.02
N GLY A 187 -15.26 3.14 -6.87
CA GLY A 187 -15.65 3.87 -5.67
C GLY A 187 -15.74 5.39 -5.92
N GLY A 188 -14.75 5.95 -6.61
CA GLY A 188 -14.77 7.35 -7.02
C GLY A 188 -15.95 7.68 -7.96
N LEU A 189 -16.23 6.81 -8.95
CA LEU A 189 -17.37 6.99 -9.86
C LEU A 189 -18.71 6.95 -9.11
N VAL A 190 -18.88 6.02 -8.17
CA VAL A 190 -20.08 5.96 -7.32
C VAL A 190 -20.26 7.28 -6.57
N THR A 191 -19.21 7.80 -5.96
CA THR A 191 -19.28 9.04 -5.19
C THR A 191 -19.51 10.25 -6.10
N SER A 192 -18.75 10.40 -7.19
CA SER A 192 -18.89 11.52 -8.12
C SER A 192 -20.29 11.59 -8.76
N SER A 193 -20.83 10.44 -9.19
CA SER A 193 -22.14 10.39 -9.89
C SER A 193 -23.33 10.57 -8.94
N LEU A 194 -23.17 10.27 -7.66
CA LEU A 194 -24.29 10.24 -6.70
C LEU A 194 -24.18 11.33 -5.62
N ALA A 195 -23.10 12.14 -5.59
CA ALA A 195 -22.87 13.17 -4.57
C ALA A 195 -24.01 14.18 -4.42
N GLY A 196 -24.66 14.56 -5.54
CA GLY A 196 -25.83 15.45 -5.52
C GLY A 196 -27.18 14.75 -5.36
N LYS A 197 -27.20 13.41 -5.39
CA LYS A 197 -28.45 12.63 -5.38
C LYS A 197 -28.69 11.88 -4.08
N LEU A 198 -27.61 11.51 -3.40
CA LEU A 198 -27.66 10.71 -2.16
C LEU A 198 -27.18 11.54 -0.97
N SER A 199 -27.77 11.30 0.20
CA SER A 199 -27.24 11.83 1.46
C SER A 199 -25.89 11.20 1.78
N THR A 200 -25.04 11.94 2.50
CA THR A 200 -23.72 11.46 2.97
C THR A 200 -23.81 10.13 3.68
N GLY A 201 -24.85 9.93 4.48
CA GLY A 201 -25.05 8.67 5.23
C GLY A 201 -25.20 7.44 4.33
N LEU A 202 -25.81 7.56 3.14
CA LEU A 202 -25.98 6.42 2.23
C LEU A 202 -24.64 5.92 1.66
N PHE A 203 -23.66 6.80 1.46
CA PHE A 203 -22.30 6.38 1.07
C PHE A 203 -21.63 5.54 2.15
N LEU A 204 -21.92 5.82 3.43
CA LEU A 204 -21.43 5.01 4.55
C LEU A 204 -22.00 3.59 4.50
N LEU A 205 -23.29 3.45 4.15
CA LEU A 205 -23.92 2.14 4.00
C LEU A 205 -23.36 1.37 2.80
N ILE A 206 -23.11 2.03 1.66
CA ILE A 206 -22.44 1.42 0.50
C ILE A 206 -21.06 0.88 0.93
N THR A 207 -20.29 1.68 1.65
CA THR A 207 -18.98 1.26 2.17
C THR A 207 -19.12 0.10 3.15
N ALA A 208 -20.12 0.12 4.03
CA ALA A 208 -20.37 -0.96 4.99
C ALA A 208 -20.65 -2.29 4.28
N VAL A 209 -21.46 -2.29 3.22
CA VAL A 209 -21.71 -3.47 2.38
C VAL A 209 -20.42 -3.97 1.74
N MET A 210 -19.60 -3.07 1.17
CA MET A 210 -18.32 -3.45 0.57
C MET A 210 -17.37 -4.09 1.60
N LEU A 211 -17.31 -3.56 2.84
CA LEU A 211 -16.50 -4.12 3.91
C LEU A 211 -17.03 -5.46 4.43
N GLU A 212 -18.35 -5.69 4.45
CA GLU A 212 -18.86 -7.02 4.79
C GLU A 212 -18.52 -8.04 3.69
N ILE A 213 -18.56 -7.65 2.41
CA ILE A 213 -18.05 -8.51 1.31
C ILE A 213 -16.56 -8.82 1.54
N ALA A 214 -15.76 -7.84 1.95
CA ALA A 214 -14.35 -8.06 2.30
C ALA A 214 -14.19 -9.10 3.42
N ALA A 215 -14.98 -8.98 4.49
CA ALA A 215 -14.99 -9.95 5.60
C ALA A 215 -15.40 -11.37 5.13
N GLN A 216 -16.36 -11.48 4.21
CA GLN A 216 -16.76 -12.76 3.63
C GLN A 216 -15.69 -13.37 2.73
N CYS A 217 -14.96 -12.55 1.96
CA CYS A 217 -13.83 -13.03 1.16
C CYS A 217 -12.78 -13.73 2.05
N VAL A 218 -12.41 -13.12 3.19
CA VAL A 218 -11.45 -13.72 4.13
C VAL A 218 -11.97 -15.04 4.71
N ARG A 219 -13.26 -15.11 5.06
CA ARG A 219 -13.86 -16.34 5.60
C ARG A 219 -13.93 -17.48 4.60
N ARG A 220 -14.16 -17.17 3.32
CA ARG A 220 -14.26 -18.14 2.22
C ARG A 220 -12.90 -18.50 1.61
N PHE A 221 -11.81 -17.90 2.11
CA PHE A 221 -10.48 -18.18 1.58
C PHE A 221 -10.08 -19.64 1.85
N PRO A 222 -9.59 -20.41 0.83
CA PRO A 222 -9.29 -21.82 0.99
C PRO A 222 -8.26 -22.09 2.09
N ALA A 223 -8.50 -23.10 2.94
CA ALA A 223 -7.67 -23.41 4.10
C ALA A 223 -6.24 -23.83 3.70
N HIS A 224 -6.11 -24.61 2.64
CA HIS A 224 -4.84 -25.12 2.15
C HIS A 224 -3.85 -24.05 1.65
N PHE A 225 -4.30 -22.82 1.36
CA PHE A 225 -3.43 -21.69 1.03
C PHE A 225 -2.74 -21.06 2.25
N GLY A 226 -2.74 -21.65 3.40
CA GLY A 226 -1.99 -21.17 4.57
C GLY A 226 -1.15 -22.26 5.22
N ASP A 227 -1.44 -23.51 4.88
CA ASP A 227 -0.78 -24.68 5.49
C ASP A 227 0.54 -25.05 4.78
N GLY A 228 0.78 -24.58 3.56
CA GLY A 228 2.02 -24.84 2.84
C GLY A 228 3.28 -24.31 3.53
N ARG A 229 3.17 -23.27 4.36
CA ARG A 229 4.25 -22.81 5.24
C ARG A 229 4.42 -23.71 6.46
N ARG A 230 3.35 -24.29 7.00
CA ARG A 230 3.41 -25.24 8.14
C ARG A 230 3.94 -26.58 7.68
N ALA A 231 3.54 -27.08 6.51
CA ALA A 231 4.05 -28.32 5.94
C ALA A 231 5.56 -28.22 5.64
N SER A 232 6.03 -27.14 5.01
CA SER A 232 7.47 -26.97 4.74
C SER A 232 8.33 -26.80 6.00
N VAL A 233 7.79 -26.25 7.10
CA VAL A 233 8.47 -26.16 8.39
C VAL A 233 8.41 -27.49 9.14
N SER A 234 7.26 -28.23 9.05
CA SER A 234 7.16 -29.55 9.66
C SER A 234 7.97 -30.59 8.92
N ASP A 235 8.00 -30.57 7.58
CA ASP A 235 8.82 -31.46 6.76
C ASP A 235 10.32 -31.19 6.94
N ALA A 236 10.72 -29.95 7.13
CA ALA A 236 12.08 -29.59 7.50
C ALA A 236 12.44 -30.05 8.93
N ALA A 237 11.50 -30.00 9.86
CA ALA A 237 11.69 -30.48 11.24
C ALA A 237 11.69 -32.02 11.30
N VAL A 238 10.81 -32.69 10.56
CA VAL A 238 10.75 -34.16 10.45
C VAL A 238 11.98 -34.71 9.73
N SER A 239 12.45 -34.05 8.68
CA SER A 239 13.70 -34.41 7.98
C SER A 239 14.95 -34.26 8.87
N GLN A 240 14.92 -33.34 9.87
CA GLN A 240 16.01 -33.22 10.86
C GLN A 240 15.91 -34.23 11.98
N SER A 241 14.72 -34.69 12.36
CA SER A 241 14.56 -35.74 13.38
C SER A 241 14.76 -37.16 12.82
N GLY A 242 14.50 -37.38 11.53
CA GLY A 242 14.70 -38.66 10.85
C GLY A 242 16.17 -39.06 10.64
N VAL A 243 17.13 -38.12 10.72
CA VAL A 243 18.58 -38.39 10.59
C VAL A 243 19.21 -38.73 11.96
N ALA A 244 18.52 -38.46 13.07
CA ALA A 244 19.02 -38.76 14.43
C ALA A 244 18.60 -40.14 14.95
N GLY A 245 17.72 -40.89 14.25
CA GLY A 245 17.07 -42.10 14.76
C GLY A 245 17.61 -43.43 14.22
N THR A 246 18.62 -43.48 13.38
CA THR A 246 19.14 -44.74 12.80
C THR A 246 20.64 -44.90 13.03
N ARG A 247 21.04 -45.07 14.30
CA ARG A 247 22.33 -45.70 14.64
C ARG A 247 22.37 -46.21 16.08
N ALA A 248 21.73 -47.32 16.32
CA ALA A 248 22.06 -48.18 17.41
C ALA A 248 21.84 -49.61 16.97
N THR A 249 22.89 -50.28 16.58
CA THR A 249 23.29 -51.71 16.76
C THR A 249 24.22 -52.11 15.63
N GLN A 250 25.52 -52.08 15.92
CA GLN A 250 26.44 -53.17 15.57
C GLN A 250 27.75 -53.03 16.36
N THR A 251 28.00 -54.03 17.14
CA THR A 251 29.20 -54.39 17.87
C THR A 251 30.38 -54.65 16.94
N GLY A 252 31.61 -54.26 17.35
CA GLY A 252 32.85 -54.75 16.78
C GLY A 252 33.97 -53.70 16.68
N SER A 253 34.91 -53.73 17.68
CA SER A 253 36.25 -53.11 17.66
C SER A 253 37.22 -54.01 16.86
N PRO A 254 38.45 -53.64 16.43
CA PRO A 254 39.29 -52.53 16.85
C PRO A 254 40.20 -51.87 15.76
N ARG A 255 40.85 -50.75 16.18
CA ARG A 255 42.18 -50.20 15.75
C ARG A 255 42.40 -49.81 14.27
N GLY A 256 42.72 -48.53 14.08
CA GLY A 256 43.35 -48.00 12.87
C GLY A 256 43.31 -46.48 12.79
N GLU A 257 44.37 -45.85 13.21
CA GLU A 257 45.00 -44.60 12.74
C GLU A 257 44.18 -43.37 12.34
N ALA A 258 44.48 -42.28 13.04
CA ALA A 258 44.12 -40.91 12.79
C ALA A 258 44.59 -40.42 11.40
N ARG A 259 43.66 -40.01 10.55
CA ARG A 259 43.87 -39.01 9.50
C ARG A 259 42.82 -37.92 9.62
N GLY A 260 43.34 -36.71 9.90
CA GLY A 260 42.53 -35.50 10.05
C GLY A 260 41.66 -35.24 8.81
N SER A 261 40.36 -35.43 8.96
CA SER A 261 39.39 -34.88 8.01
C SER A 261 39.02 -33.48 8.52
N GLU A 262 39.55 -32.46 7.88
CA GLU A 262 39.03 -31.12 7.98
C GLU A 262 37.50 -31.16 7.68
N ARG A 263 36.73 -31.06 8.76
CA ARG A 263 35.30 -30.80 8.65
C ARG A 263 35.12 -29.46 7.90
N ILE A 264 34.85 -29.49 6.61
CA ILE A 264 34.32 -28.36 5.87
C ILE A 264 33.07 -27.90 6.64
N LYS A 265 33.22 -26.84 7.42
CA LYS A 265 32.10 -26.14 8.06
C LYS A 265 31.24 -25.62 6.93
N ARG A 266 30.15 -26.34 6.61
CA ARG A 266 29.06 -25.79 5.79
C ARG A 266 28.66 -24.45 6.41
N PRO A 267 28.57 -23.37 5.62
CA PRO A 267 28.13 -22.09 6.14
C PRO A 267 26.76 -22.30 6.76
N THR A 268 26.68 -22.19 8.06
CA THR A 268 25.42 -22.17 8.82
C THR A 268 24.56 -21.04 8.22
N ARG A 269 23.37 -21.38 7.76
CA ARG A 269 22.34 -20.44 7.33
C ARG A 269 22.09 -19.44 8.47
N THR A 270 22.79 -18.32 8.43
CA THR A 270 22.62 -17.15 9.31
C THR A 270 21.29 -16.41 9.04
N ASP A 271 20.41 -17.02 8.23
CA ASP A 271 19.20 -16.36 7.72
C ASP A 271 17.96 -16.49 8.61
N GLU A 272 18.02 -17.25 9.71
CA GLU A 272 16.84 -17.55 10.54
C GLU A 272 16.88 -16.96 11.97
N GLN A 273 17.92 -16.20 12.32
CA GLN A 273 17.93 -15.55 13.63
C GLN A 273 16.90 -14.41 13.66
N PRO A 274 16.04 -14.35 14.70
CA PRO A 274 15.12 -13.25 14.88
C PRO A 274 15.94 -11.96 15.01
N ILE A 275 15.59 -10.96 14.19
CA ILE A 275 16.22 -9.64 14.25
C ILE A 275 15.71 -8.98 15.55
N GLY A 276 16.39 -9.28 16.66
CA GLY A 276 16.16 -8.65 17.96
C GLY A 276 16.71 -7.21 17.93
N GLY A 277 16.22 -6.35 18.81
CA GLY A 277 16.73 -5.00 19.00
C GLY A 277 15.64 -4.00 19.39
N LYS A 278 16.02 -2.99 20.18
CA LYS A 278 15.13 -1.94 20.62
C LYS A 278 14.79 -1.00 19.45
N PHE A 279 13.58 -0.47 19.41
CA PHE A 279 13.10 0.48 18.39
C PHE A 279 14.09 1.65 18.14
N TRP A 280 14.73 2.16 19.20
CA TRP A 280 15.71 3.26 19.14
C TRP A 280 17.02 2.92 18.41
N GLU A 281 17.35 1.63 18.25
CA GLU A 281 18.53 1.23 17.48
C GLU A 281 18.39 1.61 16.00
N GLY A 282 17.15 1.61 15.46
CA GLY A 282 16.88 2.09 14.12
C GLY A 282 17.21 3.58 13.94
N ALA A 283 16.95 4.42 14.96
CA ALA A 283 17.26 5.85 14.93
C ALA A 283 18.78 6.10 14.92
N THR A 284 19.53 5.37 15.74
CA THR A 284 21.00 5.48 15.77
C THR A 284 21.65 5.00 14.46
N HIS A 285 21.10 3.95 13.84
CA HIS A 285 21.55 3.50 12.51
C HIS A 285 21.29 4.56 11.43
N ILE A 286 20.13 5.20 11.44
CA ILE A 286 19.81 6.29 10.51
C ILE A 286 20.75 7.47 10.71
N ALA A 287 20.99 7.90 11.95
CA ALA A 287 21.84 9.04 12.26
C ALA A 287 23.32 8.79 11.88
N ARG A 288 23.81 7.57 11.98
CA ARG A 288 25.20 7.18 11.65
C ARG A 288 25.43 7.02 10.13
N SER A 289 24.39 6.73 9.35
CA SER A 289 24.52 6.49 7.91
C SER A 289 24.04 7.68 7.12
N ARG A 290 24.97 8.40 6.44
CA ARG A 290 24.62 9.52 5.55
C ARG A 290 23.61 9.13 4.47
N TYR A 291 23.66 7.88 3.98
CA TYR A 291 22.72 7.36 2.99
C TYR A 291 21.30 7.21 3.56
N LEU A 292 21.18 6.61 4.75
CA LEU A 292 19.88 6.45 5.42
C LEU A 292 19.28 7.78 5.85
N LEU A 293 20.13 8.71 6.32
CA LEU A 293 19.71 10.07 6.66
C LEU A 293 19.20 10.82 5.41
N GLY A 294 19.90 10.72 4.30
CA GLY A 294 19.46 11.28 3.01
C GLY A 294 18.12 10.68 2.56
N LEU A 295 17.93 9.38 2.73
CA LEU A 295 16.68 8.71 2.40
C LEU A 295 15.52 9.14 3.31
N ALA A 296 15.78 9.28 4.62
CA ALA A 296 14.79 9.80 5.58
C ALA A 296 14.40 11.26 5.23
N LEU A 297 15.39 12.13 4.93
CA LEU A 297 15.14 13.50 4.52
C LEU A 297 14.38 13.58 3.19
N PHE A 298 14.71 12.73 2.22
CA PHE A 298 13.99 12.63 0.94
C PHE A 298 12.49 12.34 1.17
N LEU A 299 12.18 11.38 2.03
CA LEU A 299 10.80 11.01 2.34
C LEU A 299 10.09 12.07 3.20
N MET A 300 10.81 12.72 4.08
CA MET A 300 10.27 13.83 4.88
C MET A 300 9.87 15.01 3.99
N ILE A 301 10.72 15.44 3.05
CA ILE A 301 10.37 16.49 2.07
C ILE A 301 9.15 16.07 1.23
N TYR A 302 9.10 14.82 0.80
CA TYR A 302 7.94 14.27 0.09
C TYR A 302 6.66 14.44 0.88
N THR A 303 6.63 14.07 2.16
CA THR A 303 5.42 14.14 2.98
C THR A 303 5.04 15.57 3.34
N VAL A 304 6.00 16.42 3.70
CA VAL A 304 5.75 17.85 3.94
C VAL A 304 5.11 18.52 2.72
N THR A 305 5.72 18.36 1.55
CA THR A 305 5.18 18.95 0.30
C THR A 305 3.86 18.31 -0.12
N ASN A 306 3.62 17.04 0.24
CA ASN A 306 2.34 16.37 0.02
C ASN A 306 1.24 16.98 0.87
N THR A 307 1.53 17.27 2.13
CA THR A 307 0.59 17.90 3.05
C THR A 307 0.28 19.32 2.62
N TRP A 308 1.27 20.10 2.17
CA TRP A 308 1.04 21.44 1.63
C TRP A 308 0.15 21.43 0.38
N ALA A 309 0.43 20.54 -0.56
CA ALA A 309 -0.42 20.37 -1.74
C ALA A 309 -1.86 19.96 -1.39
N TYR A 310 -2.04 19.11 -0.37
CA TYR A 310 -3.35 18.73 0.14
C TYR A 310 -4.07 19.92 0.81
N PHE A 311 -3.37 20.73 1.59
CA PHE A 311 -3.95 21.93 2.24
C PHE A 311 -4.34 22.97 1.20
N GLN A 312 -3.53 23.19 0.16
CA GLN A 312 -3.90 24.06 -0.97
C GLN A 312 -5.14 23.54 -1.72
N GLN A 313 -5.26 22.22 -1.88
CA GLN A 313 -6.45 21.61 -2.48
C GLN A 313 -7.69 21.88 -1.61
N SER A 314 -7.57 21.70 -0.30
CA SER A 314 -8.66 21.94 0.63
C SER A 314 -9.05 23.43 0.65
N ASP A 315 -8.08 24.33 0.65
CA ASP A 315 -8.28 25.78 0.64
C ASP A 315 -9.02 26.26 -0.62
N LEU A 316 -8.50 25.91 -1.79
CA LEU A 316 -9.11 26.28 -3.07
C LEU A 316 -10.50 25.65 -3.27
N ALA A 317 -10.66 24.36 -2.93
CA ALA A 317 -11.94 23.68 -3.05
C ALA A 317 -12.99 24.30 -2.09
N GLY A 318 -12.60 24.67 -0.88
CA GLY A 318 -13.47 25.32 0.10
C GLY A 318 -13.92 26.70 -0.34
N HIS A 319 -13.02 27.50 -0.94
CA HIS A 319 -13.33 28.87 -1.35
C HIS A 319 -14.06 28.97 -2.72
N GLN A 320 -13.74 28.11 -3.68
CA GLN A 320 -14.30 28.20 -5.03
C GLN A 320 -15.54 27.33 -5.26
N LEU A 321 -15.73 26.28 -4.45
CA LEU A 321 -16.88 25.39 -4.56
C LEU A 321 -17.72 25.50 -3.28
N HIS A 322 -18.79 26.27 -3.33
CA HIS A 322 -19.64 26.53 -2.16
C HIS A 322 -20.57 25.37 -1.83
N ASP A 323 -21.00 24.61 -2.84
CA ASP A 323 -21.87 23.45 -2.65
C ASP A 323 -21.09 22.21 -2.20
N ARG A 324 -21.60 21.53 -1.15
CA ARG A 324 -21.01 20.31 -0.59
C ARG A 324 -20.91 19.17 -1.62
N ALA A 325 -21.98 18.99 -2.42
CA ALA A 325 -22.03 17.95 -3.44
C ALA A 325 -21.01 18.23 -4.56
N ALA A 326 -20.87 19.50 -4.97
CA ALA A 326 -19.90 19.91 -5.98
C ALA A 326 -18.47 19.68 -5.48
N ARG A 327 -18.13 20.01 -4.21
CA ARG A 327 -16.82 19.72 -3.60
C ARG A 327 -16.54 18.22 -3.57
N THR A 328 -17.51 17.44 -3.10
CA THR A 328 -17.36 15.97 -3.00
C THR A 328 -17.16 15.34 -4.38
N SER A 329 -17.93 15.76 -5.39
CA SER A 329 -17.80 15.28 -6.77
C SER A 329 -16.45 15.66 -7.39
N PHE A 330 -16.00 16.90 -7.20
CA PHE A 330 -14.69 17.37 -7.67
C PHE A 330 -13.54 16.54 -7.09
N LEU A 331 -13.55 16.30 -5.78
CA LEU A 331 -12.53 15.52 -5.10
C LEU A 331 -12.56 14.04 -5.53
N ALA A 332 -13.76 13.48 -5.75
CA ALA A 332 -13.92 12.14 -6.29
C ALA A 332 -13.37 12.03 -7.73
N ASN A 333 -13.59 13.03 -8.57
CA ASN A 333 -13.06 13.08 -9.95
C ASN A 333 -11.54 13.14 -9.98
N ILE A 334 -10.91 13.88 -9.06
CA ILE A 334 -9.45 13.85 -8.89
C ILE A 334 -9.00 12.42 -8.53
N ASP A 335 -9.66 11.74 -7.62
CA ASP A 335 -9.30 10.38 -7.22
C ASP A 335 -9.45 9.37 -8.37
N ILE A 336 -10.51 9.48 -9.18
CA ILE A 336 -10.70 8.68 -10.40
C ILE A 336 -9.52 8.90 -11.36
N ALA A 337 -9.20 10.15 -11.65
CA ALA A 337 -8.13 10.52 -12.57
C ALA A 337 -6.76 10.03 -12.05
N VAL A 338 -6.49 10.16 -10.74
CA VAL A 338 -5.27 9.64 -10.09
C VAL A 338 -5.17 8.13 -10.25
N ASN A 339 -6.23 7.38 -9.94
CA ASN A 339 -6.19 5.92 -10.03
C ASN A 339 -6.02 5.46 -11.49
N THR A 340 -6.75 6.07 -12.43
CA THR A 340 -6.64 5.77 -13.87
C THR A 340 -5.23 6.07 -14.38
N MET A 341 -4.71 7.26 -14.11
CA MET A 341 -3.34 7.66 -14.51
C MET A 341 -2.28 6.76 -13.86
N THR A 342 -2.48 6.36 -12.59
CA THR A 342 -1.58 5.44 -11.90
C THR A 342 -1.48 4.11 -12.63
N VAL A 343 -2.63 3.51 -13.01
CA VAL A 343 -2.65 2.24 -13.77
C VAL A 343 -1.94 2.40 -15.11
N LEU A 344 -2.25 3.46 -15.85
CA LEU A 344 -1.60 3.73 -17.15
C LEU A 344 -0.08 3.86 -17.02
N ILE A 345 0.39 4.66 -16.06
CA ILE A 345 1.83 4.82 -15.82
C ILE A 345 2.47 3.51 -15.37
N GLN A 346 1.83 2.73 -14.49
CA GLN A 346 2.37 1.46 -14.01
C GLN A 346 2.51 0.43 -15.13
N VAL A 347 1.52 0.32 -15.99
CA VAL A 347 1.51 -0.67 -17.07
C VAL A 347 2.49 -0.28 -18.19
N PHE A 348 2.51 0.97 -18.59
CA PHE A 348 3.21 1.37 -19.81
C PHE A 348 4.56 2.04 -19.55
N LEU A 349 4.75 2.70 -18.41
CA LEU A 349 5.87 3.63 -18.25
C LEU A 349 6.84 3.24 -17.13
N THR A 350 6.37 2.72 -15.99
CA THR A 350 7.21 2.49 -14.80
C THR A 350 8.42 1.61 -15.10
N GLY A 351 8.21 0.45 -15.72
CA GLY A 351 9.30 -0.47 -16.06
C GLY A 351 10.28 0.10 -17.08
N ARG A 352 9.75 0.83 -18.08
CA ARG A 352 10.56 1.47 -19.12
C ARG A 352 11.42 2.59 -18.58
N LEU A 353 10.84 3.48 -17.75
CA LEU A 353 11.59 4.57 -17.12
C LEU A 353 12.72 4.07 -16.23
N MET A 354 12.43 3.05 -15.41
CA MET A 354 13.46 2.46 -14.54
C MET A 354 14.57 1.77 -15.33
N LYS A 355 14.25 1.18 -16.50
CA LYS A 355 15.22 0.55 -17.40
C LYS A 355 16.04 1.58 -18.17
N TRP A 356 15.43 2.64 -18.71
CA TRP A 356 16.10 3.63 -19.56
C TRP A 356 16.94 4.63 -18.76
N PHE A 357 16.38 5.16 -17.70
CA PHE A 357 16.99 6.25 -16.93
C PHE A 357 17.59 5.77 -15.59
N GLY A 358 17.30 4.53 -15.20
CA GLY A 358 17.72 4.00 -13.91
C GLY A 358 16.95 4.61 -12.73
N VAL A 359 17.18 4.05 -11.54
CA VAL A 359 16.44 4.39 -10.32
C VAL A 359 16.63 5.84 -9.90
N GLY A 360 17.86 6.37 -10.02
CA GLY A 360 18.18 7.75 -9.61
C GLY A 360 17.41 8.81 -10.39
N MET A 361 17.36 8.69 -11.72
CA MET A 361 16.60 9.63 -12.56
C MET A 361 15.07 9.46 -12.38
N THR A 362 14.59 8.23 -12.16
CA THR A 362 13.17 8.01 -11.84
C THR A 362 12.77 8.70 -10.54
N LEU A 363 13.67 8.76 -9.55
CA LEU A 363 13.43 9.48 -8.30
C LEU A 363 13.36 11.00 -8.49
N VAL A 364 14.13 11.58 -9.42
CA VAL A 364 14.16 13.03 -9.71
C VAL A 364 12.83 13.51 -10.29
N LEU A 365 12.10 12.66 -11.01
CA LEU A 365 10.80 13.05 -11.60
C LEU A 365 9.80 13.57 -10.57
N MET A 366 9.82 13.02 -9.36
CA MET A 366 8.86 13.41 -8.32
C MET A 366 9.13 14.82 -7.78
N PRO A 367 10.36 15.19 -7.32
CA PRO A 367 10.66 16.55 -6.92
C PRO A 367 10.56 17.57 -8.06
N LEU A 368 10.96 17.19 -9.27
CA LEU A 368 10.83 18.06 -10.45
C LEU A 368 9.37 18.40 -10.73
N LEU A 369 8.49 17.39 -10.78
CA LEU A 369 7.05 17.57 -10.94
C LEU A 369 6.45 18.41 -9.80
N SER A 370 6.96 18.23 -8.57
CA SER A 370 6.51 19.02 -7.41
C SER A 370 6.95 20.49 -7.54
N ALA A 371 8.20 20.75 -7.91
CA ALA A 371 8.70 22.12 -8.10
C ALA A 371 7.94 22.86 -9.20
N VAL A 372 7.77 22.22 -10.37
CA VAL A 372 7.00 22.77 -11.49
C VAL A 372 5.53 22.98 -11.13
N GLY A 373 4.91 22.03 -10.46
CA GLY A 373 3.51 22.12 -10.05
C GLY A 373 3.27 23.24 -9.02
N PHE A 374 4.15 23.40 -8.03
CA PHE A 374 4.06 24.51 -7.09
C PHE A 374 4.33 25.85 -7.75
N ALA A 375 5.30 25.94 -8.69
CA ALA A 375 5.50 27.13 -9.50
C ALA A 375 4.24 27.50 -10.31
N ALA A 376 3.61 26.52 -10.95
CA ALA A 376 2.36 26.73 -11.69
C ALA A 376 1.24 27.27 -10.80
N ILE A 377 1.08 26.75 -9.58
CA ILE A 377 0.10 27.27 -8.61
C ILE A 377 0.51 28.67 -8.12
N GLY A 378 1.82 28.92 -7.96
CA GLY A 378 2.36 30.23 -7.59
C GLY A 378 1.98 31.31 -8.59
N PHE A 379 2.00 31.00 -9.89
CA PHE A 379 1.57 31.91 -10.96
C PHE A 379 0.04 31.99 -11.13
N ALA A 380 -0.63 30.84 -11.07
CA ALA A 380 -2.06 30.73 -11.32
C ALA A 380 -2.75 29.82 -10.28
N PRO A 381 -3.20 30.40 -9.14
CA PRO A 381 -3.84 29.64 -8.07
C PRO A 381 -5.31 29.33 -8.38
N VAL A 382 -5.53 28.51 -9.41
CA VAL A 382 -6.88 28.09 -9.86
C VAL A 382 -7.07 26.59 -9.72
N LEU A 383 -8.33 26.14 -9.54
CA LEU A 383 -8.67 24.74 -9.31
C LEU A 383 -8.16 23.79 -10.41
N THR A 384 -8.18 24.21 -11.68
CA THR A 384 -7.72 23.39 -12.80
C THR A 384 -6.22 23.11 -12.74
N VAL A 385 -5.39 24.12 -12.43
CA VAL A 385 -3.94 23.98 -12.27
C VAL A 385 -3.65 23.07 -11.10
N LEU A 386 -4.32 23.29 -9.97
CA LEU A 386 -4.19 22.48 -8.77
C LEU A 386 -4.62 21.03 -9.01
N ALA A 387 -5.76 20.79 -9.65
CA ALA A 387 -6.26 19.44 -9.93
C ALA A 387 -5.28 18.69 -10.84
N THR A 388 -4.80 19.33 -11.91
CA THR A 388 -3.80 18.74 -12.83
C THR A 388 -2.53 18.39 -12.07
N PHE A 389 -2.01 19.31 -11.26
CA PHE A 389 -0.83 19.05 -10.41
C PHE A 389 -1.05 17.88 -9.44
N GLN A 390 -2.17 17.86 -8.73
CA GLN A 390 -2.49 16.79 -7.79
C GLN A 390 -2.62 15.42 -8.47
N ILE A 391 -3.28 15.37 -9.64
CA ILE A 391 -3.43 14.13 -10.41
C ILE A 391 -2.06 13.60 -10.83
N LEU A 392 -1.24 14.43 -11.47
CA LEU A 392 0.08 14.02 -11.94
C LEU A 392 1.00 13.63 -10.78
N ARG A 393 1.04 14.45 -9.73
CA ARG A 393 1.90 14.22 -8.56
C ARG A 393 1.52 12.95 -7.81
N ARG A 394 0.24 12.73 -7.53
CA ARG A 394 -0.22 11.54 -6.81
C ARG A 394 -0.05 10.28 -7.64
N ALA A 395 -0.34 10.34 -8.95
CA ALA A 395 -0.13 9.22 -9.86
C ALA A 395 1.35 8.85 -9.96
N ALA A 396 2.25 9.83 -10.12
CA ALA A 396 3.70 9.63 -10.11
C ALA A 396 4.18 9.05 -8.76
N GLY A 397 3.63 9.52 -7.64
CA GLY A 397 3.91 8.99 -6.31
C GLY A 397 3.60 7.51 -6.18
N PHE A 398 2.44 7.07 -6.68
CA PHE A 398 2.04 5.67 -6.63
C PHE A 398 2.75 4.81 -7.68
N ALA A 399 2.92 5.30 -8.89
CA ALA A 399 3.42 4.52 -10.01
C ALA A 399 4.95 4.49 -10.11
N LEU A 400 5.63 5.58 -9.74
CA LEU A 400 7.08 5.73 -9.94
C LEU A 400 7.86 5.76 -8.62
N LEU A 401 7.44 6.62 -7.66
CA LEU A 401 8.19 6.82 -6.44
C LEU A 401 8.21 5.57 -5.55
N ARG A 402 7.07 4.90 -5.36
CA ARG A 402 6.99 3.71 -4.50
C ARG A 402 7.93 2.58 -4.97
N PRO A 403 7.89 2.10 -6.22
CA PRO A 403 8.80 1.06 -6.66
C PRO A 403 10.25 1.52 -6.68
N ALA A 404 10.56 2.76 -7.10
CA ALA A 404 11.92 3.29 -7.09
C ALA A 404 12.51 3.36 -5.68
N ARG A 405 11.70 3.75 -4.68
CA ARG A 405 12.07 3.76 -3.26
C ARG A 405 12.44 2.36 -2.75
N GLU A 406 11.68 1.33 -3.13
CA GLU A 406 11.98 -0.04 -2.70
C GLU A 406 13.38 -0.48 -3.16
N VAL A 407 13.79 -0.07 -4.35
CA VAL A 407 15.14 -0.36 -4.87
C VAL A 407 16.24 0.31 -4.05
N LEU A 408 16.01 1.49 -3.45
CA LEU A 408 16.99 2.15 -2.58
C LEU A 408 17.32 1.31 -1.33
N PHE A 409 16.40 0.50 -0.83
CA PHE A 409 16.62 -0.36 0.33
C PHE A 409 17.36 -1.66 -0.01
N THR A 410 17.49 -2.03 -1.31
CA THR A 410 18.10 -3.34 -1.70
C THR A 410 19.61 -3.39 -1.47
N VAL A 411 20.27 -2.22 -1.47
CA VAL A 411 21.73 -2.12 -1.29
C VAL A 411 22.18 -2.20 0.16
N LEU A 412 21.25 -2.06 1.12
CA LEU A 412 21.53 -2.08 2.56
C LEU A 412 21.78 -3.49 3.07
N ARG A 413 22.50 -3.59 4.20
CA ARG A 413 22.60 -4.83 4.96
C ARG A 413 21.23 -5.24 5.50
N ARG A 414 21.02 -6.53 5.75
CA ARG A 414 19.72 -7.06 6.17
C ARG A 414 19.20 -6.38 7.44
N GLU A 415 20.03 -6.22 8.46
CA GLU A 415 19.65 -5.57 9.72
C GLU A 415 19.27 -4.10 9.53
N ASP A 416 20.12 -3.32 8.83
CA ASP A 416 19.89 -1.91 8.54
C ASP A 416 18.62 -1.73 7.71
N LYS A 417 18.38 -2.63 6.74
CA LYS A 417 17.19 -2.60 5.91
C LYS A 417 15.91 -2.71 6.73
N TYR A 418 15.80 -3.69 7.64
CA TYR A 418 14.56 -3.93 8.38
C TYR A 418 14.35 -2.89 9.49
N LYS A 419 15.38 -2.56 10.28
CA LYS A 419 15.29 -1.60 11.39
C LYS A 419 15.07 -0.17 10.86
N ALA A 420 15.86 0.29 9.89
CA ALA A 420 15.75 1.63 9.33
C ALA A 420 14.48 1.81 8.49
N LYS A 421 14.09 0.81 7.67
CA LYS A 421 12.88 0.91 6.86
C LYS A 421 11.62 1.05 7.71
N SER A 422 11.50 0.23 8.76
CA SER A 422 10.35 0.31 9.68
C SER A 422 10.25 1.69 10.33
N LEU A 423 11.38 2.25 10.78
CA LEU A 423 11.40 3.58 11.41
C LEU A 423 11.07 4.69 10.41
N ILE A 424 11.67 4.66 9.22
CA ILE A 424 11.43 5.66 8.17
C ILE A 424 9.97 5.60 7.68
N ASP A 425 9.44 4.40 7.45
CA ASP A 425 8.08 4.22 6.95
C ASP A 425 7.00 4.56 7.99
N THR A 426 7.30 4.41 9.28
CA THR A 426 6.34 4.72 10.35
C THR A 426 6.49 6.14 10.87
N PHE A 427 7.70 6.52 11.29
CA PHE A 427 7.96 7.81 11.91
C PHE A 427 8.28 8.90 10.90
N GLY A 428 9.11 8.62 9.88
CA GLY A 428 9.51 9.61 8.89
C GLY A 428 8.31 10.19 8.15
N TYR A 429 7.35 9.34 7.73
CA TYR A 429 6.12 9.80 7.11
C TYR A 429 5.26 10.64 8.06
N ARG A 430 5.04 10.17 9.30
CA ARG A 430 4.16 10.86 10.24
C ARG A 430 4.75 12.18 10.75
N LEU A 431 6.07 12.20 10.96
CA LEU A 431 6.76 13.43 11.33
C LEU A 431 6.66 14.46 10.20
N GLY A 432 6.90 14.05 8.95
CA GLY A 432 6.76 14.94 7.80
C GLY A 432 5.33 15.44 7.61
N ASP A 433 4.31 14.58 7.79
CA ASP A 433 2.90 14.98 7.75
C ASP A 433 2.61 16.06 8.83
N GLN A 434 3.14 15.91 10.06
CA GLN A 434 2.96 16.88 11.15
C GLN A 434 3.71 18.19 10.87
N ILE A 435 4.97 18.12 10.42
CA ILE A 435 5.74 19.32 10.04
C ILE A 435 4.98 20.07 8.93
N GLY A 436 4.49 19.36 7.90
CA GLY A 436 3.71 19.95 6.83
C GLY A 436 2.41 20.59 7.34
N ALA A 437 1.69 19.88 8.23
CA ALA A 437 0.42 20.33 8.75
C ALA A 437 0.53 21.60 9.61
N TRP A 438 1.55 21.70 10.46
CA TRP A 438 1.73 22.88 11.31
C TRP A 438 2.49 24.03 10.64
N SER A 439 3.38 23.73 9.68
CA SER A 439 4.10 24.79 8.95
C SER A 439 3.20 25.57 7.98
N TYR A 440 2.14 24.95 7.44
CA TYR A 440 1.23 25.64 6.52
C TYR A 440 0.48 26.80 7.17
N PRO A 441 -0.27 26.65 8.30
CA PRO A 441 -0.92 27.77 8.96
C PRO A 441 0.10 28.76 9.56
N LEU A 442 1.29 28.31 9.96
CA LEU A 442 2.36 29.23 10.37
C LEU A 442 2.75 30.17 9.22
N MET A 443 2.91 29.65 8.01
CA MET A 443 3.19 30.49 6.83
C MET A 443 2.01 31.42 6.51
N ARG A 444 0.77 30.96 6.67
CA ARG A 444 -0.43 31.80 6.54
C ARG A 444 -0.45 32.93 7.59
N TRP A 445 -0.12 32.64 8.82
CA TRP A 445 -0.01 33.62 9.89
C TRP A 445 1.09 34.67 9.62
N LEU A 446 2.20 34.28 8.96
CA LEU A 446 3.24 35.19 8.49
C LEU A 446 2.81 36.04 7.27
N GLY A 447 1.54 35.96 6.84
CA GLY A 447 0.99 36.76 5.74
C GLY A 447 1.20 36.13 4.34
N LEU A 448 1.73 34.92 4.23
CA LEU A 448 1.88 34.26 2.95
C LEU A 448 0.54 33.73 2.44
N GLY A 449 0.08 34.22 1.31
CA GLY A 449 -1.05 33.68 0.61
C GLY A 449 -0.71 32.34 -0.06
N LEU A 450 -1.69 31.73 -0.76
CA LEU A 450 -1.53 30.45 -1.43
C LEU A 450 -0.36 30.46 -2.45
N SER A 451 -0.24 31.54 -3.24
CA SER A 451 0.88 31.75 -4.17
C SER A 451 2.21 31.86 -3.43
N GLY A 452 2.26 32.61 -2.31
CA GLY A 452 3.47 32.77 -1.51
C GLY A 452 4.00 31.45 -0.96
N ILE A 453 3.10 30.61 -0.40
CA ILE A 453 3.46 29.29 0.10
C ILE A 453 3.96 28.40 -1.06
N SER A 454 3.34 28.51 -2.25
CA SER A 454 3.79 27.76 -3.42
C SER A 454 5.20 28.18 -3.84
N TRP A 455 5.53 29.47 -3.79
CA TRP A 455 6.89 29.95 -4.08
C TRP A 455 7.93 29.49 -3.04
N VAL A 456 7.54 29.32 -1.77
CA VAL A 456 8.41 28.70 -0.75
C VAL A 456 8.68 27.23 -1.07
N ALA A 457 7.70 26.52 -1.64
CA ALA A 457 7.86 25.11 -1.99
C ALA A 457 8.80 24.86 -3.19
N VAL A 458 8.97 25.84 -4.10
CA VAL A 458 9.82 25.70 -5.30
C VAL A 458 11.29 25.45 -4.95
N PRO A 459 11.98 26.27 -4.14
CA PRO A 459 13.37 26.00 -3.76
C PRO A 459 13.55 24.71 -2.98
N ILE A 460 12.56 24.32 -2.16
CA ILE A 460 12.56 23.03 -1.46
C ILE A 460 12.49 21.88 -2.49
N GLY A 461 11.67 22.02 -3.53
CA GLY A 461 11.62 21.07 -4.64
C GLY A 461 12.95 20.96 -5.41
N ALA A 462 13.62 22.09 -5.64
CA ALA A 462 14.94 22.13 -6.28
C ALA A 462 16.00 21.42 -5.41
N MET A 463 16.05 21.72 -4.12
CA MET A 463 16.94 21.02 -3.18
C MET A 463 16.64 19.52 -3.13
N TRP A 464 15.36 19.15 -3.19
CA TRP A 464 14.94 17.76 -3.24
C TRP A 464 15.39 17.05 -4.54
N CYS A 465 15.43 17.75 -5.70
CA CYS A 465 16.03 17.22 -6.93
C CYS A 465 17.51 16.89 -6.74
N VAL A 466 18.28 17.79 -6.13
CA VAL A 466 19.71 17.57 -5.83
C VAL A 466 19.89 16.36 -4.93
N LEU A 467 19.10 16.26 -3.87
CA LEU A 467 19.12 15.10 -2.95
C LEU A 467 18.79 13.80 -3.67
N SER A 468 17.83 13.82 -4.61
CA SER A 468 17.45 12.65 -5.42
C SER A 468 18.57 12.16 -6.32
N ILE A 469 19.29 13.09 -6.97
CA ILE A 469 20.45 12.79 -7.79
C ILE A 469 21.57 12.17 -6.93
N TRP A 470 21.84 12.77 -5.79
CA TRP A 470 22.84 12.26 -4.84
C TRP A 470 22.51 10.85 -4.35
N LEU A 471 21.25 10.60 -3.94
CA LEU A 471 20.78 9.27 -3.53
C LEU A 471 20.92 8.23 -4.64
N GLY A 472 20.57 8.59 -5.87
CA GLY A 472 20.68 7.70 -7.01
C GLY A 472 22.14 7.34 -7.34
N ARG A 473 23.06 8.32 -7.28
CA ARG A 473 24.51 8.08 -7.45
C ARG A 473 25.06 7.18 -6.34
N LYS A 474 24.69 7.46 -5.09
CA LYS A 474 25.17 6.69 -3.94
C LYS A 474 24.64 5.25 -3.95
N GLN A 475 23.39 5.06 -4.36
CA GLN A 475 22.80 3.74 -4.55
C GLN A 475 23.58 2.91 -5.58
N ARG A 476 23.94 3.50 -6.72
CA ARG A 476 24.76 2.80 -7.76
C ARG A 476 26.11 2.39 -7.19
N GLN A 477 26.84 3.28 -6.52
CA GLN A 477 28.13 2.97 -5.89
C GLN A 477 28.03 1.81 -4.90
N LEU A 478 26.99 1.82 -4.04
CA LEU A 478 26.78 0.74 -3.06
C LEU A 478 26.39 -0.58 -3.74
N ALA A 479 25.64 -0.53 -4.83
CA ALA A 479 25.27 -1.72 -5.59
C ALA A 479 26.46 -2.37 -6.29
N GLU A 480 27.36 -1.56 -6.87
CA GLU A 480 28.61 -2.00 -7.49
C GLU A 480 29.57 -2.62 -6.45
N ALA A 481 29.79 -1.95 -5.31
CA ALA A 481 30.60 -2.48 -4.22
C ALA A 481 30.09 -3.84 -3.73
N LYS A 482 28.77 -3.99 -3.61
CA LYS A 482 28.15 -5.28 -3.20
C LYS A 482 28.32 -6.37 -4.26
N ARG A 483 28.32 -6.02 -5.56
CA ARG A 483 28.60 -6.98 -6.63
C ARG A 483 30.07 -7.44 -6.62
N HIS A 484 31.01 -6.54 -6.42
CA HIS A 484 32.43 -6.86 -6.33
C HIS A 484 32.74 -7.76 -5.12
N GLN A 485 32.06 -7.60 -3.99
CA GLN A 485 32.18 -8.47 -2.81
C GLN A 485 31.58 -9.87 -3.04
N ALA A 486 30.64 -10.03 -3.94
CA ALA A 486 30.02 -11.32 -4.26
C ALA A 486 30.74 -12.08 -5.38
N ALA A 487 31.53 -11.42 -6.22
CA ALA A 487 32.23 -12.02 -7.36
C ALA A 487 33.30 -13.08 -7.03
N PRO A 488 34.08 -13.00 -5.92
CA PRO A 488 35.11 -13.99 -5.61
C PRO A 488 34.60 -15.41 -5.37
N TRP A 489 33.32 -15.55 -4.98
CA TRP A 489 32.72 -16.85 -4.66
C TRP A 489 32.10 -17.56 -5.87
N ALA A 490 31.88 -16.83 -6.99
CA ALA A 490 31.31 -17.42 -8.19
C ALA A 490 32.34 -18.17 -9.02
N GLY A 491 33.65 -17.84 -8.89
CA GLY A 491 34.75 -18.56 -9.52
C GLY A 491 35.15 -19.85 -8.81
N ALA A 492 34.90 -19.95 -7.50
CA ALA A 492 35.28 -21.11 -6.68
C ALA A 492 34.26 -22.30 -6.74
N ILE A 493 33.17 -22.16 -7.48
CA ILE A 493 32.15 -23.22 -7.67
C ILE A 493 32.24 -23.81 -9.09
N ALA A 494 33.04 -23.21 -10.00
CA ALA A 494 33.18 -23.63 -11.38
C ALA A 494 34.45 -24.49 -11.65
N ASP A 495 35.34 -24.66 -10.66
CA ASP A 495 36.46 -25.59 -10.62
C ASP A 495 36.14 -26.72 -9.60
#